data_6f0fca1a62e9de048bbf79ca6c83c65d
#
_entry.id   6f0fca1a62e9de048bbf79ca6c83c65d
#
_cell.length_a   1.000
_cell.length_b   1.000
_cell.length_c   1.000
_cell.angle_alpha   90.00
_cell.angle_beta   90.00
_cell.angle_gamma   90.00
#
_symmetry.space_group_name_H-M   'P 1'
#
loop_
_entity.id
_entity.type
_entity.pdbx_description
1 polymer ?
#
loop_
_entity_poly.entity_id
_entity_poly.type
_entity_poly.pdbx_seq_one_letter_code
_entity_poly.pdbx_strand_id
1 'polypeptide(L)'
;NGYAYPGIDLRVLRRTLPYLTYLSVFSVGFDNTGRILPFSAELLVRMARQYQVKPLLVLTTLGEDGQFSGERAHRLLNNPTARAALIENLAQVLAMQGFAGVDIDFEYVPPEDADAYAAFVRSVRERLSPAGYTVFAALAPKTSAAQQGLLYEAHDYAALGSAADFALLMTYEWGYALSAPMAVAPINKVEQVVRFAVSQVPPDKLFMGIPNYGYDWTLPYVQGQSRARSLGNVQAVEQAVQVGAPIQFDDTAQSPHYNYWRDRAEHET
;
A
#
# COMPACT_ATOMS: atom_id res chain seq x y z
N ASN A 1 -4.93 8.06 7.24
CA ASN A 1 -5.47 6.99 6.41
C ASN A 1 -5.19 5.62 7.06
N GLY A 2 -6.14 4.69 7.00
CA GLY A 2 -5.95 3.30 7.37
C GLY A 2 -6.34 2.38 6.22
N TYR A 3 -5.61 1.28 6.03
CA TYR A 3 -5.97 0.26 5.05
C TYR A 3 -6.73 -0.88 5.72
N ALA A 4 -7.78 -1.37 5.09
CA ALA A 4 -8.57 -2.49 5.57
C ALA A 4 -8.91 -3.48 4.46
N TYR A 5 -8.71 -4.77 4.74
CA TYR A 5 -9.21 -5.84 3.89
C TYR A 5 -10.68 -6.15 4.22
N PRO A 6 -11.48 -6.64 3.27
CA PRO A 6 -12.88 -6.97 3.52
C PRO A 6 -13.12 -7.94 4.67
N GLY A 7 -12.14 -8.80 4.98
CA GLY A 7 -12.18 -9.76 6.09
C GLY A 7 -11.64 -9.25 7.44
N ILE A 8 -11.42 -7.95 7.61
CA ILE A 8 -10.92 -7.38 8.86
C ILE A 8 -11.83 -7.71 10.04
N ASP A 9 -11.26 -7.97 11.23
CA ASP A 9 -12.05 -8.05 12.47
C ASP A 9 -12.77 -6.72 12.73
N LEU A 10 -14.10 -6.76 12.72
CA LEU A 10 -14.94 -5.58 12.89
C LEU A 10 -14.78 -4.90 14.26
N ARG A 11 -14.30 -5.62 15.28
CA ARG A 11 -13.98 -5.03 16.59
C ARG A 11 -12.76 -4.13 16.47
N VAL A 12 -11.73 -4.58 15.74
CA VAL A 12 -10.54 -3.78 15.44
C VAL A 12 -10.94 -2.55 14.63
N LEU A 13 -11.70 -2.75 13.56
CA LEU A 13 -12.17 -1.65 12.71
C LEU A 13 -12.92 -0.58 13.52
N ARG A 14 -13.92 -0.98 14.33
CA ARG A 14 -14.69 -0.04 15.19
C ARG A 14 -13.81 0.75 16.15
N ARG A 15 -12.78 0.12 16.71
CA ARG A 15 -11.86 0.79 17.64
C ARG A 15 -10.93 1.77 16.93
N THR A 16 -10.63 1.54 15.65
CA THR A 16 -9.68 2.33 14.85
C THR A 16 -10.35 3.50 14.13
N LEU A 17 -11.57 3.31 13.63
CA LEU A 17 -12.30 4.32 12.85
C LEU A 17 -12.33 5.72 13.48
N PRO A 18 -12.54 5.90 14.81
CA PRO A 18 -12.55 7.23 15.43
C PRO A 18 -11.25 8.04 15.25
N TYR A 19 -10.16 7.39 14.90
CA TYR A 19 -8.83 8.00 14.73
C TYR A 19 -8.45 8.21 13.26
N LEU A 20 -9.32 7.85 12.31
CA LEU A 20 -9.05 7.93 10.89
C LEU A 20 -9.77 9.11 10.24
N THR A 21 -9.11 9.72 9.23
CA THR A 21 -9.74 10.64 8.28
C THR A 21 -10.21 9.86 7.03
N TYR A 22 -9.40 8.90 6.58
CA TYR A 22 -9.67 8.05 5.43
C TYR A 22 -9.58 6.58 5.80
N LEU A 23 -10.36 5.75 5.11
CA LEU A 23 -10.27 4.28 5.15
C LEU A 23 -10.12 3.77 3.72
N SER A 24 -8.92 3.33 3.35
CA SER A 24 -8.64 2.69 2.06
C SER A 24 -9.07 1.22 2.12
N VAL A 25 -10.11 0.86 1.37
CA VAL A 25 -10.63 -0.51 1.28
C VAL A 25 -9.85 -1.26 0.21
N PHE A 26 -9.04 -2.22 0.63
CA PHE A 26 -8.11 -2.96 -0.21
C PHE A 26 -8.74 -4.29 -0.66
N SER A 27 -8.88 -4.61 -1.92
CA SER A 27 -8.64 -3.81 -3.13
C SER A 27 -9.58 -4.27 -4.24
N VAL A 28 -9.57 -3.58 -5.34
CA VAL A 28 -10.27 -3.99 -6.55
C VAL A 28 -9.35 -3.91 -7.75
N GLY A 29 -9.48 -4.89 -8.65
CA GLY A 29 -8.82 -4.91 -9.95
C GLY A 29 -9.76 -4.54 -11.09
N PHE A 30 -9.25 -4.63 -12.30
CA PHE A 30 -9.98 -4.37 -13.54
C PHE A 30 -9.56 -5.37 -14.64
N ASP A 31 -10.42 -5.54 -15.65
CA ASP A 31 -10.13 -6.36 -16.83
C ASP A 31 -9.53 -5.54 -17.97
N ASN A 32 -9.14 -6.21 -19.06
CA ASN A 32 -8.51 -5.59 -20.23
C ASN A 32 -9.41 -4.58 -20.98
N THR A 33 -10.70 -4.53 -20.66
CA THR A 33 -11.66 -3.56 -21.23
C THR A 33 -11.87 -2.34 -20.36
N GLY A 34 -11.24 -2.29 -19.18
CA GLY A 34 -11.43 -1.24 -18.18
C GLY A 34 -12.66 -1.44 -17.29
N ARG A 35 -13.27 -2.62 -17.29
CA ARG A 35 -14.35 -2.94 -16.37
C ARG A 35 -13.78 -3.32 -15.00
N ILE A 36 -14.35 -2.75 -13.95
CA ILE A 36 -13.99 -3.07 -12.56
C ILE A 36 -14.49 -4.48 -12.23
N LEU A 37 -13.60 -5.28 -11.63
CA LEU A 37 -13.91 -6.64 -11.21
C LEU A 37 -14.87 -6.64 -10.01
N PRO A 38 -15.69 -7.68 -9.83
CA PRO A 38 -16.57 -7.80 -8.68
C PRO A 38 -15.80 -7.77 -7.35
N PHE A 39 -16.29 -7.03 -6.38
CA PHE A 39 -15.72 -6.93 -5.03
C PHE A 39 -16.82 -6.65 -4.01
N SER A 40 -16.50 -6.78 -2.72
CA SER A 40 -17.43 -6.51 -1.63
C SER A 40 -16.80 -5.52 -0.65
N ALA A 41 -17.41 -4.35 -0.49
CA ALA A 41 -16.93 -3.29 0.39
C ALA A 41 -18.04 -2.62 1.21
N GLU A 42 -19.31 -2.96 0.96
CA GLU A 42 -20.49 -2.28 1.52
C GLU A 42 -20.43 -2.09 3.04
N LEU A 43 -20.04 -3.14 3.76
CA LEU A 43 -19.95 -3.09 5.21
C LEU A 43 -18.90 -2.10 5.70
N LEU A 44 -17.70 -2.12 5.09
CA LEU A 44 -16.60 -1.23 5.45
C LEU A 44 -16.93 0.22 5.11
N VAL A 45 -17.50 0.47 3.95
CA VAL A 45 -17.95 1.79 3.51
C VAL A 45 -19.01 2.35 4.45
N ARG A 46 -20.03 1.55 4.79
CA ARG A 46 -21.08 1.95 5.71
C ARG A 46 -20.53 2.27 7.10
N MET A 47 -19.64 1.43 7.62
CA MET A 47 -19.01 1.65 8.92
C MET A 47 -18.15 2.92 8.91
N ALA A 48 -17.30 3.12 7.91
CA ALA A 48 -16.50 4.33 7.78
C ALA A 48 -17.38 5.58 7.83
N ARG A 49 -18.45 5.61 7.04
CA ARG A 49 -19.39 6.74 7.00
C ARG A 49 -20.10 7.01 8.33
N GLN A 50 -20.45 5.96 9.10
CA GLN A 50 -21.04 6.12 10.43
C GLN A 50 -20.10 6.86 11.41
N TYR A 51 -18.79 6.72 11.22
CA TYR A 51 -17.76 7.41 11.99
C TYR A 51 -17.24 8.70 11.33
N GLN A 52 -17.89 9.17 10.25
CA GLN A 52 -17.48 10.34 9.46
C GLN A 52 -16.08 10.18 8.82
N VAL A 53 -15.62 8.95 8.65
CA VAL A 53 -14.39 8.60 7.93
C VAL A 53 -14.71 8.49 6.45
N LYS A 54 -13.83 9.01 5.60
CA LYS A 54 -13.96 9.01 4.14
C LYS A 54 -13.45 7.68 3.56
N PRO A 55 -14.31 6.78 3.05
CA PRO A 55 -13.85 5.54 2.45
C PRO A 55 -13.26 5.79 1.07
N LEU A 56 -12.09 5.23 0.80
CA LEU A 56 -11.42 5.22 -0.50
C LEU A 56 -11.44 3.80 -1.08
N LEU A 57 -11.67 3.69 -2.38
CA LEU A 57 -11.52 2.43 -3.10
C LEU A 57 -10.08 2.27 -3.55
N VAL A 58 -9.39 1.22 -3.12
CA VAL A 58 -8.03 0.94 -3.59
C VAL A 58 -8.12 0.23 -4.94
N LEU A 59 -7.66 0.90 -6.00
CA LEU A 59 -7.59 0.36 -7.35
C LEU A 59 -6.19 -0.19 -7.61
N THR A 60 -6.09 -1.48 -7.89
CA THR A 60 -4.82 -2.18 -8.07
C THR A 60 -4.70 -2.87 -9.42
N THR A 61 -3.46 -3.24 -9.77
CA THR A 61 -3.17 -4.15 -10.90
C THR A 61 -3.08 -5.63 -10.46
N LEU A 62 -3.61 -5.98 -9.29
CA LEU A 62 -3.63 -7.35 -8.80
C LEU A 62 -4.34 -8.29 -9.77
N GLY A 63 -3.71 -9.44 -10.03
CA GLY A 63 -4.29 -10.54 -10.75
C GLY A 63 -5.17 -11.43 -9.87
N GLU A 64 -5.79 -12.44 -10.46
CA GLU A 64 -6.53 -13.47 -9.71
C GLU A 64 -5.64 -14.30 -8.80
N ASP A 65 -4.34 -14.35 -9.10
CA ASP A 65 -3.28 -14.97 -8.30
C ASP A 65 -2.85 -14.12 -7.09
N GLY A 66 -3.42 -12.94 -6.92
CA GLY A 66 -3.09 -11.99 -5.85
C GLY A 66 -1.73 -11.31 -6.01
N GLN A 67 -1.12 -11.36 -7.22
CA GLN A 67 0.13 -10.66 -7.51
C GLN A 67 -0.13 -9.40 -8.31
N PHE A 68 0.65 -8.35 -8.06
CA PHE A 68 0.67 -7.16 -8.89
C PHE A 68 1.24 -7.47 -10.28
N SER A 69 0.61 -6.95 -11.32
CA SER A 69 0.96 -7.25 -12.70
C SER A 69 1.35 -5.98 -13.46
N GLY A 70 2.65 -5.82 -13.73
CA GLY A 70 3.16 -4.77 -14.62
C GLY A 70 2.60 -4.88 -16.03
N GLU A 71 2.38 -6.10 -16.53
CA GLU A 71 1.75 -6.31 -17.84
C GLU A 71 0.31 -5.79 -17.90
N ARG A 72 -0.47 -5.96 -16.82
CA ARG A 72 -1.83 -5.40 -16.72
C ARG A 72 -1.80 -3.87 -16.72
N ALA A 73 -0.86 -3.28 -15.99
CA ALA A 73 -0.61 -1.84 -16.03
C ALA A 73 -0.27 -1.39 -17.45
N HIS A 74 0.70 -2.01 -18.09
CA HIS A 74 1.13 -1.70 -19.45
C HIS A 74 -0.02 -1.73 -20.44
N ARG A 75 -0.82 -2.81 -20.45
CA ARG A 75 -1.97 -2.95 -21.36
C ARG A 75 -3.00 -1.86 -21.16
N LEU A 76 -3.34 -1.52 -19.91
CA LEU A 76 -4.27 -0.42 -19.60
C LEU A 76 -3.71 0.91 -20.07
N LEU A 77 -2.48 1.24 -19.65
CA LEU A 77 -1.86 2.54 -19.88
C LEU A 77 -1.67 2.84 -21.37
N ASN A 78 -1.50 1.80 -22.20
CA ASN A 78 -1.35 1.91 -23.65
C ASN A 78 -2.64 1.67 -24.45
N ASN A 79 -3.79 1.54 -23.77
CA ASN A 79 -5.09 1.39 -24.43
C ASN A 79 -6.02 2.56 -24.06
N PRO A 80 -6.14 3.61 -24.90
CA PRO A 80 -6.98 4.78 -24.62
C PRO A 80 -8.44 4.45 -24.34
N THR A 81 -9.00 3.44 -25.05
CA THR A 81 -10.39 3.02 -24.86
C THR A 81 -10.60 2.39 -23.49
N ALA A 82 -9.72 1.47 -23.09
CA ALA A 82 -9.80 0.81 -21.80
C ALA A 82 -9.58 1.81 -20.64
N ARG A 83 -8.64 2.75 -20.79
CA ARG A 83 -8.43 3.84 -19.80
C ARG A 83 -9.69 4.68 -19.62
N ALA A 84 -10.28 5.15 -20.70
CA ALA A 84 -11.50 5.94 -20.65
C ALA A 84 -12.65 5.17 -19.99
N ALA A 85 -12.82 3.89 -20.36
CA ALA A 85 -13.82 3.02 -19.76
C ALA A 85 -13.60 2.82 -18.27
N LEU A 86 -12.34 2.56 -17.83
CA LEU A 86 -12.03 2.39 -16.42
C LEU A 86 -12.34 3.65 -15.61
N ILE A 87 -12.00 4.83 -16.12
CA ILE A 87 -12.27 6.11 -15.43
C ILE A 87 -13.78 6.32 -15.24
N GLU A 88 -14.59 6.04 -16.25
CA GLU A 88 -16.05 6.15 -16.13
C GLU A 88 -16.64 5.08 -15.21
N ASN A 89 -16.16 3.84 -15.28
CA ASN A 89 -16.56 2.77 -14.37
C ASN A 89 -16.22 3.10 -12.91
N LEU A 90 -15.03 3.70 -12.66
CA LEU A 90 -14.66 4.20 -11.33
C LEU A 90 -15.67 5.22 -10.83
N ALA A 91 -15.97 6.25 -11.62
CA ALA A 91 -16.94 7.28 -11.23
C ALA A 91 -18.31 6.68 -10.85
N GLN A 92 -18.79 5.71 -11.62
CA GLN A 92 -20.04 5.01 -11.35
C GLN A 92 -19.98 4.19 -10.05
N VAL A 93 -18.92 3.40 -9.86
CA VAL A 93 -18.75 2.55 -8.67
C VAL A 93 -18.62 3.40 -7.40
N LEU A 94 -17.84 4.49 -7.44
CA LEU A 94 -17.71 5.39 -6.30
C LEU A 94 -19.06 5.98 -5.90
N ALA A 95 -19.87 6.42 -6.87
CA ALA A 95 -21.20 6.97 -6.64
C ALA A 95 -22.17 5.91 -6.07
N MET A 96 -22.23 4.73 -6.69
CA MET A 96 -23.17 3.68 -6.31
C MET A 96 -22.86 3.08 -4.93
N GLN A 97 -21.58 2.88 -4.61
CA GLN A 97 -21.19 2.25 -3.36
C GLN A 97 -20.87 3.25 -2.25
N GLY A 98 -20.88 4.55 -2.55
CA GLY A 98 -20.72 5.58 -1.55
C GLY A 98 -19.30 5.82 -1.08
N PHE A 99 -18.30 5.56 -1.91
CA PHE A 99 -16.92 5.94 -1.64
C PHE A 99 -16.74 7.48 -1.70
N ALA A 100 -15.70 7.97 -1.06
CA ALA A 100 -15.31 9.38 -1.07
C ALA A 100 -14.16 9.67 -2.05
N GLY A 101 -13.61 8.63 -2.68
CA GLY A 101 -12.51 8.75 -3.62
C GLY A 101 -11.87 7.42 -3.95
N VAL A 102 -10.73 7.49 -4.62
CA VAL A 102 -9.94 6.35 -5.07
C VAL A 102 -8.50 6.49 -4.59
N ASP A 103 -7.87 5.37 -4.29
CA ASP A 103 -6.45 5.24 -3.96
C ASP A 103 -5.83 4.33 -5.04
N ILE A 104 -5.00 4.92 -5.93
CA ILE A 104 -4.42 4.22 -7.06
C ILE A 104 -3.10 3.60 -6.61
N ASP A 105 -3.07 2.27 -6.59
CA ASP A 105 -1.94 1.48 -6.12
C ASP A 105 -1.50 0.51 -7.24
N PHE A 106 -0.75 1.06 -8.20
CA PHE A 106 -0.17 0.32 -9.31
C PHE A 106 1.31 0.08 -9.03
N GLU A 107 1.65 -1.18 -8.81
CA GLU A 107 3.04 -1.58 -8.59
C GLU A 107 3.64 -2.27 -9.83
N TYR A 108 4.97 -2.27 -9.92
CA TYR A 108 5.74 -2.88 -11.01
C TYR A 108 5.35 -2.36 -12.41
N VAL A 109 4.90 -1.12 -12.49
CA VAL A 109 4.65 -0.45 -13.77
C VAL A 109 5.95 -0.39 -14.55
N PRO A 110 5.98 -0.80 -15.84
CA PRO A 110 7.18 -0.72 -16.66
C PRO A 110 7.74 0.70 -16.72
N PRO A 111 9.07 0.89 -16.69
CA PRO A 111 9.69 2.21 -16.72
C PRO A 111 9.27 3.07 -17.91
N GLU A 112 9.08 2.46 -19.07
CA GLU A 112 8.60 3.13 -20.29
C GLU A 112 7.18 3.69 -20.19
N ASP A 113 6.40 3.23 -19.22
CA ASP A 113 5.02 3.69 -18.98
C ASP A 113 4.91 4.78 -17.91
N ALA A 114 6.02 5.30 -17.38
CA ALA A 114 5.99 6.28 -16.28
C ALA A 114 5.15 7.52 -16.61
N ASP A 115 5.34 8.12 -17.80
CA ASP A 115 4.57 9.27 -18.25
C ASP A 115 3.08 8.93 -18.46
N ALA A 116 2.81 7.75 -19.02
CA ALA A 116 1.44 7.26 -19.22
C ALA A 116 0.73 7.00 -17.89
N TYR A 117 1.45 6.52 -16.88
CA TYR A 117 0.92 6.32 -15.53
C TYR A 117 0.56 7.65 -14.86
N ALA A 118 1.45 8.64 -14.88
CA ALA A 118 1.15 9.96 -14.35
C ALA A 118 -0.02 10.64 -15.11
N ALA A 119 -0.07 10.50 -16.43
CA ALA A 119 -1.19 11.00 -17.24
C ALA A 119 -2.51 10.30 -16.90
N PHE A 120 -2.50 8.99 -16.63
CA PHE A 120 -3.68 8.25 -16.18
C PHE A 120 -4.18 8.77 -14.82
N VAL A 121 -3.32 8.91 -13.82
CA VAL A 121 -3.70 9.45 -12.50
C VAL A 121 -4.29 10.85 -12.64
N ARG A 122 -3.69 11.69 -13.48
CA ARG A 122 -4.21 13.04 -13.77
C ARG A 122 -5.62 12.97 -14.38
N SER A 123 -5.83 12.13 -15.37
CA SER A 123 -7.15 11.97 -16.01
C SER A 123 -8.22 11.46 -15.05
N VAL A 124 -7.85 10.53 -14.15
CA VAL A 124 -8.73 10.09 -13.05
C VAL A 124 -9.11 11.27 -12.18
N ARG A 125 -8.15 12.10 -11.76
CA ARG A 125 -8.41 13.28 -10.93
C ARG A 125 -9.27 14.30 -11.63
N GLU A 126 -8.97 14.63 -12.89
CA GLU A 126 -9.76 15.58 -13.69
C GLU A 126 -11.22 15.16 -13.83
N ARG A 127 -11.47 13.85 -13.95
CA ARG A 127 -12.82 13.31 -14.04
C ARG A 127 -13.56 13.28 -12.69
N LEU A 128 -12.86 12.99 -11.61
CA LEU A 128 -13.46 12.72 -10.30
C LEU A 128 -13.58 13.96 -9.41
N SER A 129 -12.62 14.90 -9.48
CA SER A 129 -12.58 16.08 -8.60
C SER A 129 -13.80 17.01 -8.73
N PRO A 130 -14.39 17.25 -9.92
CA PRO A 130 -15.59 18.08 -10.02
C PRO A 130 -16.81 17.51 -9.27
N ALA A 131 -16.82 16.20 -9.01
CA ALA A 131 -17.84 15.52 -8.21
C ALA A 131 -17.47 15.42 -6.71
N GLY A 132 -16.35 16.01 -6.29
CA GLY A 132 -15.90 16.06 -4.91
C GLY A 132 -15.13 14.80 -4.43
N TYR A 133 -14.76 13.92 -5.33
CA TYR A 133 -13.95 12.74 -4.98
C TYR A 133 -12.47 13.08 -4.85
N THR A 134 -11.81 12.45 -3.89
CA THR A 134 -10.37 12.58 -3.65
C THR A 134 -9.60 11.48 -4.37
N VAL A 135 -8.45 11.81 -4.96
CA VAL A 135 -7.56 10.87 -5.64
C VAL A 135 -6.22 10.78 -4.92
N PHE A 136 -5.91 9.60 -4.42
CA PHE A 136 -4.60 9.23 -3.88
C PHE A 136 -3.80 8.44 -4.92
N ALA A 137 -2.47 8.50 -4.81
CA ALA A 137 -1.56 7.60 -5.49
C ALA A 137 -0.57 7.01 -4.48
N ALA A 138 -0.44 5.68 -4.45
CA ALA A 138 0.58 5.00 -3.66
C ALA A 138 1.92 5.05 -4.39
N LEU A 139 2.99 5.37 -3.67
CA LEU A 139 4.33 5.57 -4.21
C LEU A 139 5.34 4.61 -3.57
N ALA A 140 6.06 3.86 -4.40
CA ALA A 140 7.16 3.02 -3.96
C ALA A 140 8.25 3.84 -3.24
N PRO A 141 8.95 3.28 -2.23
CA PRO A 141 9.86 4.05 -1.36
C PRO A 141 11.19 4.39 -2.06
N LYS A 142 11.24 5.51 -2.75
CA LYS A 142 12.44 6.02 -3.45
C LYS A 142 13.24 6.99 -2.58
N THR A 143 14.57 6.94 -2.75
CA THR A 143 15.51 7.87 -2.12
C THR A 143 16.16 8.83 -3.12
N SER A 144 15.93 8.62 -4.44
CA SER A 144 16.38 9.49 -5.53
C SER A 144 15.52 9.31 -6.77
N ALA A 145 15.54 10.30 -7.68
CA ALA A 145 14.85 10.19 -8.97
C ALA A 145 15.42 9.06 -9.84
N ALA A 146 16.73 8.81 -9.75
CA ALA A 146 17.44 7.81 -10.55
C ALA A 146 17.46 6.41 -9.93
N GLN A 147 16.65 6.14 -8.89
CA GLN A 147 16.63 4.82 -8.25
C GLN A 147 16.14 3.77 -9.23
N GLN A 148 17.00 2.75 -9.45
CA GLN A 148 16.74 1.68 -10.40
C GLN A 148 15.89 0.56 -9.76
N GLY A 149 15.17 -0.17 -10.59
CA GLY A 149 14.36 -1.33 -10.25
C GLY A 149 12.91 -1.17 -10.67
N LEU A 150 12.32 -2.26 -11.12
CA LEU A 150 10.98 -2.29 -11.69
C LEU A 150 9.88 -1.74 -10.75
N LEU A 151 10.06 -1.88 -9.43
CA LEU A 151 9.12 -1.30 -8.44
C LEU A 151 9.19 0.24 -8.43
N TYR A 152 10.33 0.83 -8.79
CA TYR A 152 10.64 2.23 -8.50
C TYR A 152 10.58 3.15 -9.71
N GLU A 153 11.04 2.70 -10.87
CA GLU A 153 11.37 3.59 -12.00
C GLU A 153 10.17 4.34 -12.53
N ALA A 154 9.02 3.70 -12.66
CA ALA A 154 7.78 4.34 -13.10
C ALA A 154 7.11 5.24 -12.04
N HIS A 155 7.58 5.22 -10.78
CA HIS A 155 7.06 6.09 -9.73
C HIS A 155 7.81 7.43 -9.73
N ASP A 156 7.53 8.30 -10.71
CA ASP A 156 7.99 9.68 -10.70
C ASP A 156 7.20 10.48 -9.64
N TYR A 157 7.88 10.85 -8.55
CA TYR A 157 7.24 11.52 -7.42
C TYR A 157 6.69 12.89 -7.78
N ALA A 158 7.42 13.67 -8.59
CA ALA A 158 6.98 15.00 -9.00
C ALA A 158 5.75 14.90 -9.91
N ALA A 159 5.78 13.99 -10.89
CA ALA A 159 4.69 13.79 -11.84
C ALA A 159 3.44 13.24 -11.16
N LEU A 160 3.56 12.17 -10.36
CA LEU A 160 2.44 11.54 -9.65
C LEU A 160 1.90 12.42 -8.52
N GLY A 161 2.77 13.09 -7.76
CA GLY A 161 2.37 14.03 -6.73
C GLY A 161 1.65 15.26 -7.27
N SER A 162 1.98 15.71 -8.50
CA SER A 162 1.23 16.75 -9.21
C SER A 162 -0.11 16.22 -9.73
N ALA A 163 -0.15 14.97 -10.20
CA ALA A 163 -1.34 14.37 -10.80
C ALA A 163 -2.43 14.02 -9.78
N ALA A 164 -2.07 13.57 -8.58
CA ALA A 164 -2.99 13.21 -7.51
C ALA A 164 -3.30 14.38 -6.56
N ASP A 165 -4.33 14.24 -5.72
CA ASP A 165 -4.59 15.15 -4.60
C ASP A 165 -3.61 14.87 -3.46
N PHE A 166 -3.37 13.61 -3.16
CA PHE A 166 -2.43 13.14 -2.13
C PHE A 166 -1.59 11.98 -2.66
N ALA A 167 -0.41 11.82 -2.09
CA ALA A 167 0.47 10.69 -2.33
C ALA A 167 0.76 9.95 -1.02
N LEU A 168 0.62 8.62 -1.01
CA LEU A 168 1.01 7.76 0.09
C LEU A 168 2.38 7.16 -0.20
N LEU A 169 3.36 7.44 0.64
CA LEU A 169 4.67 6.80 0.59
C LEU A 169 4.59 5.42 1.23
N MET A 170 4.89 4.35 0.49
CA MET A 170 4.94 2.99 1.00
C MET A 170 6.26 2.73 1.75
N THR A 171 6.46 3.44 2.87
CA THR A 171 7.67 3.44 3.68
C THR A 171 7.76 2.20 4.58
N TYR A 172 7.72 1.02 3.97
CA TYR A 172 7.77 -0.29 4.60
C TYR A 172 8.32 -1.35 3.63
N GLU A 173 8.40 -2.61 4.05
CA GLU A 173 8.90 -3.77 3.28
C GLU A 173 10.42 -3.70 2.99
N TRP A 174 11.25 -3.07 3.87
CA TRP A 174 12.68 -3.32 3.83
C TRP A 174 12.99 -4.74 4.34
N GLY A 175 12.50 -5.09 5.54
CA GLY A 175 12.33 -6.49 5.92
C GLY A 175 10.99 -7.00 5.40
N TYR A 176 11.00 -8.11 4.67
CA TYR A 176 9.79 -8.75 4.11
C TYR A 176 9.96 -10.27 4.02
N ALA A 177 8.93 -10.95 3.61
CA ALA A 177 8.86 -12.41 3.65
C ALA A 177 10.03 -13.14 2.98
N LEU A 178 10.66 -12.56 1.97
CA LEU A 178 11.76 -13.18 1.21
C LEU A 178 13.13 -12.55 1.49
N SER A 179 13.19 -11.50 2.31
CA SER A 179 14.46 -10.86 2.71
C SER A 179 15.15 -11.63 3.85
N ALA A 180 16.42 -11.33 4.06
CA ALA A 180 17.04 -11.60 5.35
C ALA A 180 16.33 -10.85 6.47
N PRO A 181 16.43 -11.30 7.75
CA PRO A 181 15.87 -10.60 8.89
C PRO A 181 16.27 -9.13 8.92
N MET A 182 15.25 -8.26 9.01
CA MET A 182 15.43 -6.82 9.05
C MET A 182 14.11 -6.18 9.52
N ALA A 183 14.18 -5.03 10.18
CA ALA A 183 13.01 -4.24 10.48
C ALA A 183 12.20 -3.93 9.21
N VAL A 184 10.87 -4.00 9.29
CA VAL A 184 9.97 -3.73 8.16
C VAL A 184 10.09 -2.27 7.70
N ALA A 185 10.25 -1.33 8.63
CA ALA A 185 10.36 0.10 8.35
C ALA A 185 11.47 0.75 9.21
N PRO A 186 12.76 0.47 8.92
CA PRO A 186 13.86 1.08 9.66
C PRO A 186 13.82 2.60 9.52
N ILE A 187 13.79 3.34 10.63
CA ILE A 187 13.59 4.80 10.63
C ILE A 187 14.62 5.55 9.77
N ASN A 188 15.87 5.08 9.77
CA ASN A 188 16.94 5.67 8.96
C ASN A 188 16.71 5.51 7.45
N LYS A 189 15.98 4.48 7.02
CA LYS A 189 15.55 4.27 5.63
C LYS A 189 14.31 5.09 5.30
N VAL A 190 13.32 5.07 6.20
CA VAL A 190 12.10 5.88 6.09
C VAL A 190 12.46 7.36 5.95
N GLU A 191 13.37 7.87 6.77
CA GLU A 191 13.82 9.27 6.71
C GLU A 191 14.41 9.64 5.34
N GLN A 192 15.21 8.77 4.73
CA GLN A 192 15.77 9.01 3.39
C GLN A 192 14.66 9.16 2.33
N VAL A 193 13.64 8.30 2.38
CA VAL A 193 12.49 8.39 1.46
C VAL A 193 11.70 9.67 1.70
N VAL A 194 11.38 10.00 2.95
CA VAL A 194 10.63 11.22 3.28
C VAL A 194 11.40 12.48 2.86
N ARG A 195 12.72 12.54 3.10
CA ARG A 195 13.55 13.65 2.65
C ARG A 195 13.55 13.83 1.13
N PHE A 196 13.62 12.74 0.38
CA PHE A 196 13.47 12.79 -1.06
C PHE A 196 12.06 13.23 -1.47
N ALA A 197 11.03 12.64 -0.86
CA ALA A 197 9.64 12.94 -1.20
C ALA A 197 9.28 14.42 -1.01
N VAL A 198 9.67 15.05 0.11
CA VAL A 198 9.38 16.47 0.36
C VAL A 198 10.16 17.42 -0.54
N SER A 199 11.22 16.94 -1.22
CA SER A 199 11.90 17.71 -2.26
C SER A 199 11.17 17.68 -3.61
N GLN A 200 10.23 16.76 -3.80
CA GLN A 200 9.50 16.54 -5.05
C GLN A 200 8.01 16.92 -4.96
N VAL A 201 7.41 16.76 -3.80
CA VAL A 201 5.97 16.91 -3.56
C VAL A 201 5.75 17.78 -2.34
N PRO A 202 4.81 18.74 -2.36
CA PRO A 202 4.46 19.54 -1.18
C PRO A 202 4.11 18.64 0.02
N PRO A 203 4.67 18.93 1.22
CA PRO A 203 4.49 18.07 2.40
C PRO A 203 3.04 17.86 2.83
N ASP A 204 2.16 18.83 2.60
CA ASP A 204 0.73 18.79 2.91
C ASP A 204 -0.06 17.82 1.99
N LYS A 205 0.56 17.34 0.92
CA LYS A 205 0.04 16.29 0.03
C LYS A 205 0.57 14.89 0.36
N LEU A 206 1.50 14.76 1.31
CA LEU A 206 2.16 13.49 1.59
C LEU A 206 1.59 12.77 2.80
N PHE A 207 1.34 11.48 2.63
CA PHE A 207 1.08 10.53 3.71
C PHE A 207 2.26 9.58 3.83
N MET A 208 2.76 9.38 5.04
CA MET A 208 3.81 8.42 5.32
C MET A 208 3.18 7.09 5.78
N GLY A 209 3.52 5.99 5.10
CA GLY A 209 3.08 4.65 5.46
C GLY A 209 3.77 4.16 6.74
N ILE A 210 2.99 3.63 7.68
CA ILE A 210 3.47 3.03 8.93
C ILE A 210 2.93 1.61 8.99
N PRO A 211 3.79 0.56 8.97
CA PRO A 211 3.34 -0.83 9.07
C PRO A 211 2.84 -1.14 10.48
N ASN A 212 1.81 -1.98 10.57
CA ASN A 212 1.29 -2.53 11.81
C ASN A 212 1.44 -4.06 11.84
N TYR A 213 2.49 -4.56 11.22
CA TYR A 213 2.87 -5.97 11.10
C TYR A 213 4.38 -6.13 11.11
N GLY A 214 4.82 -7.36 11.26
CA GLY A 214 6.22 -7.76 11.18
C GLY A 214 6.37 -9.13 10.54
N TYR A 215 7.55 -9.69 10.62
CA TYR A 215 7.88 -10.98 10.07
C TYR A 215 8.64 -11.83 11.09
N ASP A 216 8.49 -13.15 10.98
CA ASP A 216 9.12 -14.16 11.80
C ASP A 216 9.94 -15.09 10.88
N TRP A 217 11.27 -14.98 10.92
CA TRP A 217 12.18 -15.76 10.11
C TRP A 217 12.67 -16.99 10.88
N THR A 218 12.71 -18.14 10.22
CA THR A 218 13.44 -19.30 10.70
C THR A 218 14.90 -19.19 10.25
N LEU A 219 15.84 -19.34 11.17
CA LEU A 219 17.27 -19.22 10.91
C LEU A 219 17.93 -20.60 10.76
N PRO A 220 19.05 -20.73 9.98
CA PRO A 220 19.69 -19.66 9.21
C PRO A 220 18.89 -19.26 7.97
N TYR A 221 18.88 -17.95 7.65
CA TYR A 221 18.30 -17.48 6.41
C TYR A 221 19.11 -17.93 5.19
N VAL A 222 18.43 -18.47 4.19
CA VAL A 222 19.02 -18.89 2.91
C VAL A 222 18.29 -18.16 1.78
N GLN A 223 19.01 -17.28 1.07
CA GLN A 223 18.44 -16.48 -0.02
C GLN A 223 17.80 -17.37 -1.10
N GLY A 224 16.58 -17.02 -1.52
CA GLY A 224 15.81 -17.75 -2.51
C GLY A 224 15.15 -19.03 -1.99
N GLN A 225 15.36 -19.42 -0.74
CA GLN A 225 14.74 -20.61 -0.13
C GLN A 225 13.93 -20.25 1.13
N SER A 226 14.48 -19.41 2.00
CA SER A 226 13.78 -19.01 3.22
C SER A 226 12.61 -18.08 2.92
N ARG A 227 11.52 -18.30 3.66
CA ARG A 227 10.33 -17.42 3.63
C ARG A 227 9.84 -17.18 5.05
N ALA A 228 9.84 -15.92 5.47
CA ALA A 228 9.33 -15.53 6.77
C ALA A 228 7.80 -15.56 6.80
N ARG A 229 7.25 -15.77 7.97
CA ARG A 229 5.83 -15.69 8.24
C ARG A 229 5.47 -14.27 8.67
N SER A 230 4.48 -13.66 8.01
CA SER A 230 3.92 -12.38 8.44
C SER A 230 3.04 -12.54 9.67
N LEU A 231 3.09 -11.58 10.60
CA LEU A 231 2.25 -11.52 11.79
C LEU A 231 1.98 -10.06 12.18
N GLY A 232 0.78 -9.83 12.73
CA GLY A 232 0.43 -8.50 13.27
C GLY A 232 1.16 -8.20 14.58
N ASN A 233 1.28 -6.93 14.95
CA ASN A 233 2.00 -6.50 16.15
C ASN A 233 1.51 -7.15 17.43
N VAL A 234 0.18 -7.34 17.60
CA VAL A 234 -0.39 -8.04 18.75
C VAL A 234 0.09 -9.50 18.81
N GLN A 235 0.05 -10.18 17.65
CA GLN A 235 0.49 -11.57 17.54
C GLN A 235 2.00 -11.71 17.84
N ALA A 236 2.83 -10.74 17.41
CA ALA A 236 4.25 -10.74 17.71
C ALA A 236 4.51 -10.63 19.22
N VAL A 237 3.82 -9.73 19.92
CA VAL A 237 3.93 -9.61 21.38
C VAL A 237 3.43 -10.86 22.10
N GLU A 238 2.29 -11.40 21.71
CA GLU A 238 1.76 -12.64 22.27
C GLU A 238 2.71 -13.82 22.06
N GLN A 239 3.32 -13.93 20.89
CA GLN A 239 4.34 -14.93 20.60
C GLN A 239 5.56 -14.78 21.50
N ALA A 240 6.09 -13.55 21.67
CA ALA A 240 7.23 -13.31 22.57
C ALA A 240 6.93 -13.79 24.00
N VAL A 241 5.73 -13.48 24.51
CA VAL A 241 5.29 -13.95 25.84
C VAL A 241 5.20 -15.47 25.89
N GLN A 242 4.62 -16.12 24.88
CA GLN A 242 4.45 -17.59 24.86
C GLN A 242 5.79 -18.34 24.83
N VAL A 243 6.80 -17.79 24.14
CA VAL A 243 8.12 -18.42 24.03
C VAL A 243 9.10 -17.92 25.11
N GLY A 244 8.69 -16.98 25.96
CA GLY A 244 9.53 -16.41 27.02
C GLY A 244 10.68 -15.55 26.48
N ALA A 245 10.58 -15.01 25.27
CA ALA A 245 11.62 -14.19 24.67
C ALA A 245 11.50 -12.72 25.14
N PRO A 246 12.62 -12.11 25.60
CA PRO A 246 12.62 -10.69 25.90
C PRO A 246 12.58 -9.87 24.59
N ILE A 247 11.63 -8.96 24.49
CA ILE A 247 11.57 -8.01 23.38
C ILE A 247 12.69 -6.98 23.58
N GLN A 248 13.57 -6.88 22.59
CA GLN A 248 14.66 -5.91 22.50
C GLN A 248 14.25 -4.76 21.58
N PHE A 249 15.01 -3.69 21.57
CA PHE A 249 14.79 -2.54 20.71
C PHE A 249 16.06 -2.17 19.96
N ASP A 250 16.00 -2.13 18.63
CA ASP A 250 17.10 -1.65 17.78
C ASP A 250 17.03 -0.12 17.70
N ASP A 251 17.97 0.55 18.36
CA ASP A 251 18.07 2.01 18.38
C ASP A 251 18.35 2.63 17.02
N THR A 252 18.96 1.89 16.09
CA THR A 252 19.26 2.37 14.74
C THR A 252 18.02 2.30 13.84
N ALA A 253 17.35 1.16 13.86
CA ALA A 253 16.12 0.94 13.09
C ALA A 253 14.89 1.55 13.78
N GLN A 254 14.98 1.86 15.09
CA GLN A 254 13.85 2.26 15.94
C GLN A 254 12.71 1.24 15.88
N SER A 255 13.08 -0.04 16.01
CA SER A 255 12.13 -1.16 15.84
C SER A 255 12.32 -2.22 16.92
N PRO A 256 11.23 -2.77 17.48
CA PRO A 256 11.31 -3.90 18.39
C PRO A 256 11.65 -5.20 17.63
N HIS A 257 12.41 -6.08 18.27
CA HIS A 257 12.71 -7.41 17.76
C HIS A 257 12.99 -8.39 18.91
N TYR A 258 12.97 -9.69 18.64
CA TYR A 258 13.38 -10.73 19.57
C TYR A 258 13.78 -12.00 18.86
N ASN A 259 14.66 -12.82 19.51
CA ASN A 259 15.05 -14.13 19.04
C ASN A 259 14.51 -15.20 20.00
N TYR A 260 14.20 -16.39 19.47
CA TYR A 260 13.73 -17.53 20.25
C TYR A 260 14.01 -18.86 19.54
N TRP A 261 13.90 -19.95 20.27
CA TRP A 261 14.07 -21.30 19.74
C TRP A 261 12.73 -22.04 19.71
N ARG A 262 12.42 -22.65 18.57
CA ARG A 262 11.25 -23.50 18.38
C ARG A 262 11.61 -24.63 17.41
N ASP A 263 11.16 -25.87 17.70
CA ASP A 263 11.32 -27.03 16.80
C ASP A 263 12.77 -27.27 16.35
N ARG A 264 13.77 -27.02 17.24
CA ARG A 264 15.21 -27.10 17.01
C ARG A 264 15.76 -26.07 16.01
N ALA A 265 15.02 -25.01 15.72
CA ALA A 265 15.49 -23.89 14.92
C ALA A 265 15.44 -22.60 15.74
N GLU A 266 16.38 -21.70 15.46
CA GLU A 266 16.33 -20.33 15.92
C GLU A 266 15.39 -19.52 15.04
N HIS A 267 14.68 -18.59 15.65
CA HIS A 267 13.78 -17.65 14.97
C HIS A 267 14.13 -16.22 15.36
N GLU A 268 13.93 -15.30 14.44
CA GLU A 268 14.01 -13.86 14.66
C GLU A 268 12.70 -13.20 14.18
N THR A 269 12.14 -12.39 15.06
CA THR A 269 10.87 -11.68 14.78
C THR A 269 11.08 -10.18 14.96
#